data_3f158b180b6e115292e524eab1d19391
#
_entry.id   3f158b180b6e115292e524eab1d19391
#
_cell.length_a   1.000
_cell.length_b   1.000
_cell.length_c   1.000
_cell.angle_alpha   90.00
_cell.angle_beta   90.00
_cell.angle_gamma   90.00
#
_symmetry.space_group_name_H-M   'P 1'
#
loop_
_entity.id
_entity.type
_entity.pdbx_description
1 polymer ?
#
loop_
_entity_poly.entity_id
_entity_poly.type
_entity_poly.pdbx_seq_one_letter_code
_entity_poly.pdbx_strand_id
1 'polypeptide(L)'
;MQLPEHCTLCPRRCGANRAAGRTGYCGAGDTLLAARAALHHWEEPCLSGDPNAATGSGTVFFTGCTLQCCYCQNYKISQQGLGKPLTAERLAEIFMELQQKGAKNLNLVTATQWLPWVTRALDAARRNGLTLPVAYNTGGYETVETVKALAGYVDIWLADYKYASPALAKELSAAQDYPQVAHAAIRQMLLQTGAPVYDADGYLQKGVIVRHLALPGHSDDSLAVLQRLADLRQETGVSFVPSLMSQFTPFYRAAEHGLGRRITTYEYRKVVDRAIALGLTDGYMQEKSSAREEYTPPFDLEGV
;
A
#
# COMPACT_ATOMS: atom_id res chain seq x y z
N MET A 1 7.87 7.36 -17.49
CA MET A 1 7.49 6.03 -18.07
C MET A 1 6.48 6.23 -19.20
N GLN A 2 6.43 5.33 -20.20
CA GLN A 2 5.43 5.35 -21.28
C GLN A 2 4.34 4.29 -21.03
N LEU A 3 3.19 4.45 -21.69
CA LEU A 3 2.16 3.42 -21.69
C LEU A 3 2.66 2.16 -22.37
N PRO A 4 2.55 0.98 -21.74
CA PRO A 4 3.11 -0.23 -22.29
C PRO A 4 2.24 -0.78 -23.43
N GLU A 5 2.88 -1.17 -24.53
CA GLU A 5 2.29 -2.01 -25.58
C GLU A 5 2.22 -3.48 -25.16
N HIS A 6 3.10 -3.88 -24.25
CA HIS A 6 3.12 -5.19 -23.62
C HIS A 6 3.36 -5.01 -22.11
N CYS A 7 2.28 -5.02 -21.30
CA CYS A 7 2.36 -4.63 -19.90
C CYS A 7 3.05 -5.67 -19.01
N THR A 8 4.15 -5.25 -18.38
CA THR A 8 4.94 -6.02 -17.41
C THR A 8 5.21 -5.25 -16.11
N LEU A 9 4.45 -4.16 -15.84
CA LEU A 9 4.65 -3.28 -14.68
C LEU A 9 4.49 -3.98 -13.32
N CYS A 10 3.77 -5.08 -13.27
CA CYS A 10 3.56 -5.84 -12.04
C CYS A 10 3.81 -7.35 -12.29
N PRO A 11 3.87 -8.17 -11.23
CA PRO A 11 4.14 -9.62 -11.36
C PRO A 11 3.12 -10.40 -12.17
N ARG A 12 1.91 -9.83 -12.40
CA ARG A 12 0.92 -10.45 -13.30
C ARG A 12 1.42 -10.58 -14.73
N ARG A 13 2.30 -9.68 -15.19
CA ARG A 13 2.89 -9.68 -16.54
C ARG A 13 1.85 -10.02 -17.62
N CYS A 14 0.65 -9.41 -17.51
CA CYS A 14 -0.53 -9.76 -18.30
C CYS A 14 -0.41 -9.47 -19.80
N GLY A 15 0.63 -8.74 -20.22
CA GLY A 15 0.91 -8.44 -21.63
C GLY A 15 -0.11 -7.51 -22.31
N ALA A 16 -1.02 -6.89 -21.58
CA ALA A 16 -2.02 -6.02 -22.14
C ALA A 16 -1.39 -4.85 -22.93
N ASN A 17 -1.86 -4.62 -24.15
CA ASN A 17 -1.49 -3.44 -24.95
C ASN A 17 -2.34 -2.24 -24.48
N ARG A 18 -1.87 -1.57 -23.45
CA ARG A 18 -2.55 -0.43 -22.85
C ARG A 18 -2.45 0.82 -23.73
N ALA A 19 -1.42 0.94 -24.54
CA ALA A 19 -1.30 2.02 -25.51
C ALA A 19 -2.40 1.96 -26.59
N ALA A 20 -2.95 0.76 -26.84
CA ALA A 20 -4.10 0.54 -27.71
C ALA A 20 -5.44 0.42 -26.96
N GLY A 21 -5.53 0.94 -25.73
CA GLY A 21 -6.75 0.96 -24.92
C GLY A 21 -7.18 -0.39 -24.31
N ARG A 22 -6.35 -1.45 -24.42
CA ARG A 22 -6.68 -2.75 -23.81
C ARG A 22 -6.42 -2.74 -22.32
N THR A 23 -7.40 -3.20 -21.55
CA THR A 23 -7.29 -3.30 -20.09
C THR A 23 -6.46 -4.51 -19.67
N GLY A 24 -5.62 -4.30 -18.62
CA GLY A 24 -4.87 -5.37 -17.98
C GLY A 24 -5.69 -6.11 -16.92
N TYR A 25 -5.08 -7.12 -16.28
CA TYR A 25 -5.66 -7.84 -15.14
C TYR A 25 -6.14 -6.90 -14.01
N CYS A 26 -5.42 -5.81 -13.78
CA CYS A 26 -5.72 -4.80 -12.77
C CYS A 26 -6.91 -3.88 -13.12
N GLY A 27 -7.54 -4.03 -14.28
CA GLY A 27 -8.60 -3.15 -14.79
C GLY A 27 -8.11 -1.85 -15.41
N ALA A 28 -6.77 -1.60 -15.43
CA ALA A 28 -6.22 -0.37 -15.99
C ALA A 28 -6.05 -0.45 -17.52
N GLY A 29 -6.56 0.55 -18.22
CA GLY A 29 -6.38 0.80 -19.64
C GLY A 29 -5.44 1.97 -19.93
N ASP A 30 -5.80 2.80 -20.90
CA ASP A 30 -5.06 3.99 -21.35
C ASP A 30 -5.43 5.29 -20.60
N THR A 31 -6.42 5.26 -19.75
CA THR A 31 -6.95 6.42 -19.02
C THR A 31 -6.79 6.23 -17.52
N LEU A 32 -6.06 7.16 -16.87
CA LEU A 32 -5.86 7.17 -15.43
C LEU A 32 -7.20 7.36 -14.71
N LEU A 33 -7.46 6.51 -13.71
CA LEU A 33 -8.63 6.61 -12.85
C LEU A 33 -8.23 6.76 -11.38
N ALA A 34 -8.83 7.73 -10.68
CA ALA A 34 -8.73 7.86 -9.24
C ALA A 34 -10.12 8.10 -8.62
N ALA A 35 -10.31 7.66 -7.39
CA ALA A 35 -11.61 7.66 -6.73
C ALA A 35 -11.73 8.69 -5.60
N ARG A 36 -10.60 9.15 -5.06
CA ARG A 36 -10.58 10.18 -4.01
C ARG A 36 -9.17 10.77 -3.85
N ALA A 37 -9.12 12.07 -3.54
CA ALA A 37 -7.89 12.75 -3.12
C ALA A 37 -8.20 13.68 -1.94
N ALA A 38 -7.71 13.34 -0.74
CA ALA A 38 -8.01 14.07 0.49
C ALA A 38 -6.92 13.88 1.55
N LEU A 39 -6.95 14.69 2.61
CA LEU A 39 -6.22 14.39 3.84
C LEU A 39 -6.82 13.15 4.49
N HIS A 40 -5.98 12.18 4.80
CA HIS A 40 -6.35 10.92 5.44
C HIS A 40 -5.65 10.82 6.81
N HIS A 41 -6.40 10.46 7.85
CA HIS A 41 -5.93 10.52 9.24
C HIS A 41 -5.74 9.13 9.87
N TRP A 42 -5.90 8.07 9.10
CA TRP A 42 -5.96 6.69 9.61
C TRP A 42 -4.78 5.82 9.19
N GLU A 43 -3.68 6.44 8.74
CA GLU A 43 -2.40 5.77 8.53
C GLU A 43 -1.63 5.69 9.85
N GLU A 44 -0.43 5.10 9.84
CA GLU A 44 0.44 5.11 11.01
C GLU A 44 0.71 6.54 11.49
N PRO A 45 0.79 6.76 12.83
CA PRO A 45 1.02 8.09 13.41
C PRO A 45 2.18 8.86 12.80
N CYS A 46 3.25 8.18 12.38
CA CYS A 46 4.38 8.82 11.71
C CYS A 46 4.08 9.30 10.27
N LEU A 47 2.91 8.95 9.69
CA LEU A 47 2.46 9.43 8.39
C LEU A 47 1.34 10.44 8.50
N SER A 48 0.31 10.15 9.28
CA SER A 48 -0.89 10.97 9.37
C SER A 48 -0.94 11.92 10.57
N GLY A 49 -0.13 11.66 11.62
CA GLY A 49 -0.15 12.44 12.85
C GLY A 49 -1.39 12.16 13.71
N ASP A 50 -1.78 13.16 14.49
CA ASP A 50 -2.99 13.12 15.32
C ASP A 50 -4.23 13.18 14.42
N PRO A 51 -5.18 12.23 14.52
CA PRO A 51 -6.42 12.23 13.73
C PRO A 51 -7.32 13.45 14.00
N ASN A 52 -7.12 14.19 15.06
CA ASN A 52 -7.85 15.42 15.39
C ASN A 52 -7.12 16.69 14.87
N ALA A 53 -5.94 16.55 14.29
CA ALA A 53 -5.22 17.70 13.72
C ALA A 53 -5.81 18.11 12.37
N ALA A 54 -5.55 19.37 11.99
CA ALA A 54 -5.91 19.87 10.67
C ALA A 54 -4.98 19.36 9.54
N THR A 55 -3.95 18.60 9.90
CA THR A 55 -2.96 18.00 8.99
C THR A 55 -3.15 16.49 8.92
N GLY A 56 -2.66 15.85 7.86
CA GLY A 56 -2.78 14.40 7.67
C GLY A 56 -1.89 13.90 6.54
N SER A 57 -2.09 12.65 6.15
CA SER A 57 -1.49 12.09 4.94
C SER A 57 -2.27 12.55 3.71
N GLY A 58 -1.62 13.21 2.75
CA GLY A 58 -2.22 13.66 1.49
C GLY A 58 -2.42 12.48 0.54
N THR A 59 -3.56 11.83 0.64
CA THR A 59 -3.78 10.51 0.04
C THR A 59 -4.56 10.59 -1.26
N VAL A 60 -4.04 9.90 -2.29
CA VAL A 60 -4.73 9.66 -3.56
C VAL A 60 -5.04 8.19 -3.71
N PHE A 61 -6.33 7.85 -3.80
CA PHE A 61 -6.82 6.49 -3.99
C PHE A 61 -7.05 6.21 -5.48
N PHE A 62 -6.23 5.36 -6.05
CA PHE A 62 -6.33 4.98 -7.45
C PHE A 62 -7.27 3.80 -7.66
N THR A 63 -7.90 3.75 -8.84
CA THR A 63 -8.78 2.67 -9.26
C THR A 63 -8.00 1.51 -9.86
N GLY A 64 -8.50 0.28 -9.65
CA GLY A 64 -7.85 -0.95 -10.09
C GLY A 64 -6.84 -1.48 -9.08
N CYS A 65 -6.49 -2.78 -9.19
CA CYS A 65 -5.51 -3.41 -8.29
C CYS A 65 -4.89 -4.65 -8.94
N THR A 66 -3.60 -4.86 -8.71
CA THR A 66 -2.85 -6.02 -9.21
C THR A 66 -3.17 -7.32 -8.46
N LEU A 67 -3.70 -7.26 -7.22
CA LEU A 67 -3.99 -8.43 -6.37
C LEU A 67 -5.43 -8.93 -6.44
N GLN A 68 -6.44 -8.03 -6.33
CA GLN A 68 -7.87 -8.38 -6.30
C GLN A 68 -8.26 -9.31 -5.12
N CYS A 69 -7.83 -8.96 -3.89
CA CYS A 69 -8.13 -9.74 -2.70
C CYS A 69 -9.66 -9.89 -2.47
N CYS A 70 -10.11 -11.10 -2.12
CA CYS A 70 -11.53 -11.39 -1.87
C CYS A 70 -12.11 -10.64 -0.64
N TYR A 71 -11.25 -10.16 0.26
CA TYR A 71 -11.61 -9.40 1.48
C TYR A 71 -11.26 -7.91 1.40
N CYS A 72 -11.06 -7.36 0.20
CA CYS A 72 -10.61 -5.99 0.04
C CYS A 72 -11.64 -4.99 0.57
N GLN A 73 -11.27 -4.16 1.57
CA GLN A 73 -12.15 -3.09 2.04
C GLN A 73 -12.41 -2.04 0.94
N ASN A 74 -11.44 -1.84 0.07
CA ASN A 74 -11.50 -0.89 -1.06
C ASN A 74 -12.04 -1.54 -2.35
N TYR A 75 -12.86 -2.61 -2.25
CA TYR A 75 -13.30 -3.39 -3.43
C TYR A 75 -14.04 -2.57 -4.49
N LYS A 76 -14.75 -1.52 -4.08
CA LYS A 76 -15.46 -0.62 -5.02
C LYS A 76 -14.51 0.02 -6.03
N ILE A 77 -13.35 0.48 -5.57
CA ILE A 77 -12.33 1.09 -6.41
C ILE A 77 -11.38 0.06 -7.02
N SER A 78 -10.98 -0.96 -6.26
CA SER A 78 -9.96 -1.92 -6.68
C SER A 78 -10.47 -2.96 -7.68
N GLN A 79 -11.77 -3.29 -7.66
CA GLN A 79 -12.35 -4.37 -8.48
C GLN A 79 -13.62 -3.97 -9.24
N GLN A 80 -14.40 -3.00 -8.74
CA GLN A 80 -15.64 -2.56 -9.40
C GLN A 80 -15.45 -1.32 -10.28
N GLY A 81 -14.22 -0.79 -10.37
CA GLY A 81 -13.87 0.25 -11.31
C GLY A 81 -14.39 1.66 -10.98
N LEU A 82 -14.85 1.89 -9.73
CA LEU A 82 -15.28 3.22 -9.32
C LEU A 82 -14.09 4.19 -9.36
N GLY A 83 -14.22 5.26 -10.12
CA GLY A 83 -13.21 6.31 -10.26
C GLY A 83 -13.55 7.29 -11.36
N LYS A 84 -12.87 8.44 -11.35
CA LYS A 84 -13.00 9.52 -12.33
C LYS A 84 -11.75 9.57 -13.21
N PRO A 85 -11.87 9.79 -14.52
CA PRO A 85 -10.74 10.00 -15.41
C PRO A 85 -9.94 11.26 -15.04
N LEU A 86 -8.62 11.12 -15.02
CA LEU A 86 -7.68 12.20 -14.77
C LEU A 86 -6.60 12.25 -15.85
N THR A 87 -6.07 13.46 -16.11
CA THR A 87 -4.80 13.64 -16.83
C THR A 87 -3.62 13.67 -15.86
N ALA A 88 -2.40 13.54 -16.37
CA ALA A 88 -1.21 13.69 -15.53
C ALA A 88 -1.06 15.12 -14.99
N GLU A 89 -1.52 16.11 -15.75
CA GLU A 89 -1.53 17.52 -15.36
C GLU A 89 -2.48 17.74 -14.19
N ARG A 90 -3.73 17.24 -14.29
CA ARG A 90 -4.70 17.33 -13.17
C ARG A 90 -4.19 16.58 -11.93
N LEU A 91 -3.56 15.44 -12.10
CA LEU A 91 -2.95 14.73 -10.98
C LEU A 91 -1.82 15.56 -10.31
N ALA A 92 -1.01 16.27 -11.09
CA ALA A 92 0.02 17.16 -10.55
C ALA A 92 -0.60 18.33 -9.76
N GLU A 93 -1.70 18.92 -10.25
CA GLU A 93 -2.46 19.94 -9.51
C GLU A 93 -3.00 19.39 -8.17
N ILE A 94 -3.57 18.18 -8.17
CA ILE A 94 -4.04 17.50 -6.94
C ILE A 94 -2.90 17.36 -5.93
N PHE A 95 -1.69 16.99 -6.36
CA PHE A 95 -0.54 16.90 -5.47
C PHE A 95 -0.20 18.25 -4.82
N MET A 96 -0.26 19.34 -5.57
CA MET A 96 -0.05 20.68 -5.05
C MET A 96 -1.18 21.13 -4.12
N GLU A 97 -2.43 20.81 -4.44
CA GLU A 97 -3.59 21.09 -3.58
C GLU A 97 -3.47 20.39 -2.22
N LEU A 98 -3.04 19.12 -2.21
CA LEU A 98 -2.80 18.35 -0.98
C LEU A 98 -1.68 18.99 -0.13
N GLN A 99 -0.59 19.43 -0.77
CA GLN A 99 0.48 20.16 -0.07
C GLN A 99 -0.05 21.45 0.55
N GLN A 100 -0.84 22.25 -0.19
CA GLN A 100 -1.44 23.48 0.29
C GLN A 100 -2.43 23.27 1.45
N LYS A 101 -3.10 22.11 1.49
CA LYS A 101 -3.97 21.69 2.60
C LYS A 101 -3.20 21.25 3.86
N GLY A 102 -1.88 21.28 3.83
CA GLY A 102 -1.05 20.92 4.98
C GLY A 102 -0.76 19.42 5.14
N ALA A 103 -0.81 18.66 4.03
CA ALA A 103 -0.40 17.26 4.04
C ALA A 103 1.05 17.09 4.53
N LYS A 104 1.33 16.03 5.28
CA LYS A 104 2.67 15.70 5.79
C LYS A 104 3.48 14.85 4.81
N ASN A 105 2.81 14.19 3.90
CA ASN A 105 3.36 13.40 2.80
C ASN A 105 2.34 13.34 1.68
N LEU A 106 2.76 12.85 0.51
CA LEU A 106 1.91 12.50 -0.60
C LEU A 106 1.79 10.96 -0.65
N ASN A 107 0.63 10.42 -0.29
CA ASN A 107 0.39 8.97 -0.18
C ASN A 107 -0.34 8.43 -1.41
N LEU A 108 0.34 7.61 -2.20
CA LEU A 108 -0.15 7.04 -3.45
C LEU A 108 -0.65 5.61 -3.23
N VAL A 109 -1.97 5.44 -3.06
CA VAL A 109 -2.58 4.15 -2.73
C VAL A 109 -2.88 3.34 -4.00
N THR A 110 -2.22 2.19 -4.12
CA THR A 110 -2.39 1.24 -5.23
C THR A 110 -2.12 1.88 -6.61
N ALA A 111 -0.95 2.52 -6.75
CA ALA A 111 -0.59 3.30 -7.92
C ALA A 111 0.12 2.51 -9.04
N THR A 112 0.47 1.25 -8.83
CA THR A 112 1.34 0.44 -9.73
C THR A 112 0.89 0.47 -11.18
N GLN A 113 -0.38 0.29 -11.44
CA GLN A 113 -0.95 0.28 -12.78
C GLN A 113 -0.95 1.67 -13.44
N TRP A 114 -0.76 2.74 -12.66
CA TRP A 114 -0.83 4.13 -13.12
C TRP A 114 0.53 4.84 -13.15
N LEU A 115 1.63 4.12 -12.94
CA LEU A 115 2.99 4.67 -12.92
C LEU A 115 3.34 5.57 -14.12
N PRO A 116 2.90 5.31 -15.38
CA PRO A 116 3.16 6.22 -16.49
C PRO A 116 2.60 7.64 -16.30
N TRP A 117 1.48 7.79 -15.61
CA TRP A 117 0.91 9.11 -15.28
C TRP A 117 1.50 9.67 -13.99
N VAL A 118 1.63 8.82 -12.97
CA VAL A 118 2.14 9.19 -11.64
C VAL A 118 3.54 9.80 -11.75
N THR A 119 4.46 9.16 -12.48
CA THR A 119 5.82 9.70 -12.63
C THR A 119 5.83 11.05 -13.35
N ARG A 120 5.01 11.21 -14.40
CA ARG A 120 4.87 12.51 -15.10
C ARG A 120 4.27 13.59 -14.21
N ALA A 121 3.25 13.23 -13.42
CA ALA A 121 2.61 14.15 -12.48
C ALA A 121 3.57 14.58 -11.37
N LEU A 122 4.37 13.65 -10.83
CA LEU A 122 5.41 13.96 -9.82
C LEU A 122 6.48 14.89 -10.40
N ASP A 123 6.96 14.62 -11.63
CA ASP A 123 7.91 15.50 -12.30
C ASP A 123 7.36 16.92 -12.50
N ALA A 124 6.09 17.04 -12.89
CA ALA A 124 5.42 18.33 -13.06
C ALA A 124 5.22 19.04 -11.71
N ALA A 125 4.71 18.35 -10.69
CA ALA A 125 4.50 18.91 -9.37
C ALA A 125 5.80 19.38 -8.70
N ARG A 126 6.89 18.62 -8.85
CA ARG A 126 8.22 19.00 -8.35
C ARG A 126 8.75 20.26 -9.01
N ARG A 127 8.57 20.42 -10.32
CA ARG A 127 8.89 21.70 -11.01
C ARG A 127 8.08 22.88 -10.49
N ASN A 128 6.87 22.62 -9.99
CA ASN A 128 5.97 23.62 -9.42
C ASN A 128 6.11 23.79 -7.91
N GLY A 129 7.14 23.18 -7.27
CA GLY A 129 7.44 23.38 -5.86
C GLY A 129 6.86 22.35 -4.91
N LEU A 130 6.56 21.13 -5.36
CA LEU A 130 6.23 20.01 -4.47
C LEU A 130 7.46 19.63 -3.65
N THR A 131 7.35 19.68 -2.32
CA THR A 131 8.41 19.36 -1.36
C THR A 131 8.06 18.19 -0.44
N LEU A 132 6.82 17.71 -0.48
CA LEU A 132 6.37 16.60 0.36
C LEU A 132 7.12 15.31 0.03
N PRO A 133 7.50 14.49 1.05
CA PRO A 133 7.94 13.12 0.80
C PRO A 133 6.82 12.31 0.18
N VAL A 134 7.19 11.46 -0.77
CA VAL A 134 6.23 10.60 -1.49
C VAL A 134 6.18 9.22 -0.85
N ALA A 135 5.03 8.88 -0.29
CA ALA A 135 4.70 7.56 0.23
C ALA A 135 3.99 6.71 -0.84
N TYR A 136 4.48 5.50 -1.05
CA TYR A 136 3.91 4.53 -1.99
C TYR A 136 3.25 3.38 -1.24
N ASN A 137 1.92 3.40 -1.16
CA ASN A 137 1.10 2.45 -0.40
C ASN A 137 0.67 1.30 -1.33
N THR A 138 1.27 0.14 -1.13
CA THR A 138 1.15 -1.01 -2.00
C THR A 138 0.82 -2.30 -1.27
N GLY A 139 0.10 -3.20 -1.94
CA GLY A 139 -0.12 -4.56 -1.46
C GLY A 139 1.13 -5.44 -1.41
N GLY A 140 2.33 -4.90 -1.65
CA GLY A 140 3.59 -5.64 -1.67
C GLY A 140 3.83 -6.48 -2.93
N TYR A 141 2.87 -6.54 -3.85
CA TYR A 141 2.95 -7.35 -5.06
C TYR A 141 3.54 -6.54 -6.22
N GLU A 142 4.84 -6.23 -6.10
CA GLU A 142 5.61 -5.44 -7.05
C GLU A 142 6.75 -6.25 -7.67
N THR A 143 7.16 -5.91 -8.90
CA THR A 143 8.41 -6.44 -9.44
C THR A 143 9.60 -5.67 -8.89
N VAL A 144 10.75 -6.32 -8.75
CA VAL A 144 12.01 -5.67 -8.35
C VAL A 144 12.38 -4.57 -9.34
N GLU A 145 12.11 -4.77 -10.62
CA GLU A 145 12.36 -3.79 -11.69
C GLU A 145 11.52 -2.53 -11.49
N THR A 146 10.24 -2.68 -11.14
CA THR A 146 9.36 -1.54 -10.85
C THR A 146 9.80 -0.79 -9.61
N VAL A 147 10.18 -1.48 -8.54
CA VAL A 147 10.74 -0.85 -7.34
C VAL A 147 12.00 -0.04 -7.68
N LYS A 148 12.93 -0.63 -8.43
CA LYS A 148 14.16 0.06 -8.89
C LYS A 148 13.85 1.28 -9.74
N ALA A 149 12.88 1.19 -10.66
CA ALA A 149 12.50 2.29 -11.53
C ALA A 149 11.86 3.47 -10.78
N LEU A 150 11.41 3.26 -9.55
CA LEU A 150 10.86 4.29 -8.67
C LEU A 150 11.90 4.95 -7.75
N ALA A 151 13.20 4.61 -7.91
CA ALA A 151 14.28 5.32 -7.23
C ALA A 151 14.23 6.81 -7.57
N GLY A 152 14.29 7.66 -6.54
CA GLY A 152 14.16 9.12 -6.66
C GLY A 152 12.72 9.64 -6.83
N TYR A 153 11.73 8.76 -7.00
CA TYR A 153 10.32 9.13 -6.98
C TYR A 153 9.66 8.86 -5.63
N VAL A 154 9.99 7.75 -4.99
CA VAL A 154 9.41 7.29 -3.73
C VAL A 154 10.41 7.41 -2.60
N ASP A 155 10.00 8.07 -1.52
CA ASP A 155 10.78 8.29 -0.30
C ASP A 155 10.36 7.30 0.79
N ILE A 156 9.08 6.97 0.88
CA ILE A 156 8.49 6.11 1.90
C ILE A 156 7.75 4.96 1.21
N TRP A 157 8.12 3.73 1.52
CA TRP A 157 7.37 2.56 1.11
C TRP A 157 6.45 2.13 2.24
N LEU A 158 5.15 2.04 1.94
CA LEU A 158 4.13 1.51 2.82
C LEU A 158 3.64 0.21 2.20
N ALA A 159 4.33 -0.89 2.52
CA ALA A 159 4.17 -2.17 1.83
C ALA A 159 3.51 -3.22 2.72
N ASP A 160 2.47 -3.87 2.22
CA ASP A 160 1.91 -5.03 2.90
C ASP A 160 2.78 -6.27 2.69
N TYR A 161 2.95 -7.07 3.73
CA TYR A 161 3.36 -8.46 3.65
C TYR A 161 2.18 -9.34 4.11
N LYS A 162 1.34 -9.77 3.15
CA LYS A 162 0.02 -10.35 3.47
C LYS A 162 0.09 -11.82 3.88
N TYR A 163 0.88 -12.64 3.17
CA TYR A 163 0.89 -14.10 3.30
C TYR A 163 2.29 -14.68 3.24
N ALA A 164 2.53 -15.74 4.02
CA ALA A 164 3.69 -16.60 3.88
C ALA A 164 3.36 -17.89 3.09
N SER A 165 2.09 -18.33 3.10
CA SER A 165 1.60 -19.50 2.38
C SER A 165 1.21 -19.18 0.93
N PRO A 166 1.82 -19.87 -0.07
CA PRO A 166 1.40 -19.77 -1.48
C PRO A 166 -0.06 -20.21 -1.71
N ALA A 167 -0.53 -21.21 -0.95
CA ALA A 167 -1.89 -21.70 -1.06
C ALA A 167 -2.90 -20.64 -0.61
N LEU A 168 -2.66 -20.03 0.56
CA LEU A 168 -3.49 -18.96 1.09
C LEU A 168 -3.47 -17.72 0.18
N ALA A 169 -2.33 -17.35 -0.34
CA ALA A 169 -2.17 -16.24 -1.27
C ALA A 169 -2.94 -16.48 -2.59
N LYS A 170 -2.95 -17.72 -3.10
CA LYS A 170 -3.74 -18.11 -4.27
C LYS A 170 -5.24 -18.00 -3.98
N GLU A 171 -5.67 -18.53 -2.84
CA GLU A 171 -7.08 -18.53 -2.45
C GLU A 171 -7.63 -17.11 -2.24
N LEU A 172 -6.93 -16.30 -1.44
CA LEU A 172 -7.45 -15.01 -0.99
C LEU A 172 -7.13 -13.84 -1.92
N SER A 173 -6.12 -13.95 -2.78
CA SER A 173 -5.65 -12.84 -3.66
C SER A 173 -5.27 -13.29 -5.07
N ALA A 174 -5.62 -14.52 -5.47
CA ALA A 174 -5.28 -15.10 -6.78
C ALA A 174 -3.80 -14.95 -7.18
N ALA A 175 -2.87 -14.97 -6.21
CA ALA A 175 -1.44 -14.71 -6.38
C ALA A 175 -0.59 -15.75 -5.65
N GLN A 176 -0.47 -16.97 -6.22
CA GLN A 176 0.26 -18.07 -5.59
C GLN A 176 1.74 -17.74 -5.34
N ASP A 177 2.33 -16.90 -6.17
CA ASP A 177 3.72 -16.43 -6.09
C ASP A 177 3.92 -15.25 -5.13
N TYR A 178 2.85 -14.75 -4.49
CA TYR A 178 2.89 -13.58 -3.62
C TYR A 178 4.00 -13.61 -2.56
N PRO A 179 4.21 -14.72 -1.81
CA PRO A 179 5.22 -14.72 -0.74
C PRO A 179 6.64 -14.46 -1.25
N GLN A 180 7.00 -15.01 -2.40
CA GLN A 180 8.32 -14.82 -3.01
C GLN A 180 8.45 -13.43 -3.61
N VAL A 181 7.41 -12.97 -4.29
CA VAL A 181 7.37 -11.65 -4.93
C VAL A 181 7.44 -10.55 -3.89
N ALA A 182 6.61 -10.61 -2.83
CA ALA A 182 6.59 -9.61 -1.78
C ALA A 182 7.93 -9.56 -1.03
N HIS A 183 8.53 -10.71 -0.73
CA HIS A 183 9.85 -10.77 -0.10
C HIS A 183 10.92 -10.07 -0.95
N ALA A 184 11.00 -10.37 -2.24
CA ALA A 184 11.97 -9.76 -3.15
C ALA A 184 11.74 -8.25 -3.32
N ALA A 185 10.47 -7.83 -3.45
CA ALA A 185 10.10 -6.43 -3.59
C ALA A 185 10.46 -5.63 -2.33
N ILE A 186 10.06 -6.10 -1.14
CA ILE A 186 10.32 -5.41 0.13
C ILE A 186 11.83 -5.39 0.41
N ARG A 187 12.54 -6.48 0.12
CA ARG A 187 14.01 -6.48 0.20
C ARG A 187 14.62 -5.37 -0.66
N GLN A 188 14.16 -5.21 -1.89
CA GLN A 188 14.65 -4.13 -2.76
C GLN A 188 14.27 -2.74 -2.24
N MET A 189 13.06 -2.56 -1.70
CA MET A 189 12.62 -1.31 -1.06
C MET A 189 13.57 -0.94 0.10
N LEU A 190 13.90 -1.89 0.98
CA LEU A 190 14.82 -1.69 2.10
C LEU A 190 16.21 -1.26 1.63
N LEU A 191 16.79 -1.99 0.69
CA LEU A 191 18.13 -1.69 0.17
C LEU A 191 18.20 -0.36 -0.59
N GLN A 192 17.12 0.04 -1.25
CA GLN A 192 17.05 1.27 -2.03
C GLN A 192 16.82 2.51 -1.15
N THR A 193 16.04 2.36 -0.08
CA THR A 193 15.58 3.47 0.75
C THR A 193 16.46 3.65 1.99
N GLY A 194 16.92 2.56 2.58
CA GLY A 194 17.68 2.58 3.84
C GLY A 194 16.79 2.65 5.08
N ALA A 195 17.42 2.91 6.23
CA ALA A 195 16.75 3.01 7.53
C ALA A 195 15.74 4.18 7.58
N PRO A 196 14.72 4.09 8.46
CA PRO A 196 13.76 5.18 8.65
C PRO A 196 14.42 6.48 9.11
N VAL A 197 14.02 7.60 8.50
CA VAL A 197 14.43 8.95 8.84
C VAL A 197 13.19 9.77 9.16
N TYR A 198 13.19 10.43 10.31
CA TYR A 198 12.08 11.26 10.79
C TYR A 198 12.49 12.72 10.85
N ASP A 199 11.51 13.63 10.69
CA ASP A 199 11.73 15.05 10.97
C ASP A 199 11.63 15.34 12.47
N ALA A 200 11.78 16.63 12.84
CA ALA A 200 11.76 17.08 14.23
C ALA A 200 10.39 16.86 14.93
N ASP A 201 9.32 16.76 14.16
CA ASP A 201 7.96 16.53 14.65
C ASP A 201 7.61 15.03 14.72
N GLY A 202 8.53 14.14 14.31
CA GLY A 202 8.34 12.69 14.32
C GLY A 202 7.64 12.13 13.08
N TYR A 203 7.45 12.93 12.01
CA TYR A 203 6.93 12.42 10.74
C TYR A 203 8.01 11.74 9.92
N LEU A 204 7.68 10.58 9.38
CA LEU A 204 8.58 9.81 8.52
C LEU A 204 8.84 10.56 7.21
N GLN A 205 10.11 10.80 6.92
CA GLN A 205 10.56 11.46 5.69
C GLN A 205 11.10 10.47 4.67
N LYS A 206 11.64 9.35 5.14
CA LYS A 206 12.22 8.31 4.31
C LYS A 206 12.22 6.98 5.07
N GLY A 207 11.98 5.87 4.37
CA GLY A 207 12.06 4.55 4.98
C GLY A 207 11.03 3.57 4.45
N VAL A 208 10.92 2.43 5.11
CA VAL A 208 9.97 1.37 4.77
C VAL A 208 9.11 1.05 6.00
N ILE A 209 7.80 1.12 5.84
CA ILE A 209 6.83 0.54 6.78
C ILE A 209 6.35 -0.77 6.18
N VAL A 210 6.48 -1.86 6.92
CA VAL A 210 5.96 -3.16 6.46
C VAL A 210 4.73 -3.53 7.29
N ARG A 211 3.60 -3.57 6.61
CA ARG A 211 2.29 -3.88 7.20
C ARG A 211 1.96 -5.35 7.13
N HIS A 212 1.42 -5.89 8.21
CA HIS A 212 0.81 -7.21 8.22
C HIS A 212 -0.58 -7.15 8.86
N LEU A 213 -1.61 -7.48 8.09
CA LEU A 213 -2.97 -7.63 8.57
C LEU A 213 -3.19 -9.08 9.04
N ALA A 214 -3.37 -9.27 10.32
CA ALA A 214 -3.67 -10.58 10.87
C ALA A 214 -5.11 -11.01 10.52
N LEU A 215 -5.23 -12.17 9.86
CA LEU A 215 -6.51 -12.72 9.40
C LEU A 215 -7.08 -13.73 10.39
N PRO A 216 -8.40 -13.76 10.61
CA PRO A 216 -9.04 -14.73 11.50
C PRO A 216 -8.86 -16.16 10.96
N GLY A 217 -8.47 -17.08 11.84
CA GLY A 217 -8.22 -18.49 11.49
C GLY A 217 -6.84 -18.76 10.88
N HIS A 218 -6.03 -17.72 10.58
CA HIS A 218 -4.75 -17.86 9.90
C HIS A 218 -3.55 -17.33 10.70
N SER A 219 -3.61 -17.44 12.03
CA SER A 219 -2.51 -16.98 12.90
C SER A 219 -1.18 -17.64 12.57
N ASP A 220 -1.16 -18.91 12.19
CA ASP A 220 0.08 -19.62 11.88
C ASP A 220 0.76 -19.07 10.62
N ASP A 221 -0.01 -18.64 9.62
CA ASP A 221 0.54 -17.92 8.46
C ASP A 221 1.11 -16.58 8.88
N SER A 222 0.44 -15.85 9.78
CA SER A 222 0.95 -14.60 10.37
C SER A 222 2.28 -14.81 11.09
N LEU A 223 2.42 -15.88 11.89
CA LEU A 223 3.70 -16.21 12.55
C LEU A 223 4.82 -16.46 11.53
N ALA A 224 4.51 -17.14 10.41
CA ALA A 224 5.46 -17.36 9.33
C ALA A 224 5.82 -16.07 8.58
N VAL A 225 4.86 -15.14 8.39
CA VAL A 225 5.15 -13.80 7.84
C VAL A 225 6.12 -13.05 8.75
N LEU A 226 5.89 -13.04 10.07
CA LEU A 226 6.78 -12.36 11.01
C LEU A 226 8.20 -12.94 11.00
N GLN A 227 8.34 -14.26 10.85
CA GLN A 227 9.66 -14.88 10.67
C GLN A 227 10.35 -14.33 9.43
N ARG A 228 9.65 -14.27 8.27
CA ARG A 228 10.20 -13.70 7.04
C ARG A 228 10.58 -12.22 7.17
N LEU A 229 9.87 -11.45 7.98
CA LEU A 229 10.23 -10.05 8.27
C LEU A 229 11.51 -9.96 9.11
N ALA A 230 11.69 -10.85 10.09
CA ALA A 230 12.92 -10.94 10.84
C ALA A 230 14.11 -11.36 9.97
N ASP A 231 13.90 -12.33 9.07
CA ASP A 231 14.89 -12.77 8.09
C ASP A 231 15.29 -11.63 7.15
N LEU A 232 14.33 -10.86 6.63
CA LEU A 232 14.59 -9.67 5.79
C LEU A 232 15.46 -8.63 6.48
N ARG A 233 15.20 -8.36 7.77
CA ARG A 233 16.02 -7.43 8.56
C ARG A 233 17.44 -7.94 8.71
N GLN A 234 17.60 -9.25 8.94
CA GLN A 234 18.92 -9.89 9.04
C GLN A 234 19.66 -9.89 7.69
N GLU A 235 18.98 -10.25 6.60
CA GLU A 235 19.54 -10.31 5.24
C GLU A 235 20.02 -8.95 4.74
N THR A 236 19.26 -7.90 5.01
CA THR A 236 19.53 -6.56 4.48
C THR A 236 20.40 -5.72 5.40
N GLY A 237 20.43 -6.00 6.70
CA GLY A 237 21.01 -5.14 7.72
C GLY A 237 20.30 -3.81 7.88
N VAL A 238 19.12 -3.62 7.26
CA VAL A 238 18.35 -2.36 7.24
C VAL A 238 17.16 -2.51 8.18
N SER A 239 16.98 -1.55 9.08
CA SER A 239 15.80 -1.44 9.93
C SER A 239 14.59 -0.92 9.11
N PHE A 240 13.41 -1.33 9.51
CA PHE A 240 12.13 -0.85 8.99
C PHE A 240 11.12 -0.74 10.12
N VAL A 241 9.98 -0.10 9.88
CA VAL A 241 8.89 0.04 10.83
C VAL A 241 7.88 -1.10 10.61
N PRO A 242 7.79 -2.11 11.49
CA PRO A 242 6.73 -3.10 11.40
C PRO A 242 5.40 -2.49 11.84
N SER A 243 4.31 -2.78 11.12
CA SER A 243 2.96 -2.37 11.49
C SER A 243 2.02 -3.57 11.49
N LEU A 244 1.64 -4.03 12.70
CA LEU A 244 0.77 -5.19 12.90
C LEU A 244 -0.67 -4.72 13.07
N MET A 245 -1.52 -5.12 12.14
CA MET A 245 -2.91 -4.67 12.08
C MET A 245 -3.88 -5.75 12.56
N SER A 246 -4.79 -5.37 13.48
CA SER A 246 -5.90 -6.20 13.96
C SER A 246 -7.26 -5.78 13.38
N GLN A 247 -7.26 -4.78 12.50
CA GLN A 247 -8.46 -4.08 12.01
C GLN A 247 -9.27 -4.86 10.96
N PHE A 248 -9.02 -6.16 10.78
CA PHE A 248 -9.75 -6.95 9.81
C PHE A 248 -11.27 -6.89 10.06
N THR A 249 -12.01 -6.50 9.04
CA THR A 249 -13.49 -6.57 8.99
C THR A 249 -13.88 -7.36 7.73
N PRO A 250 -14.88 -8.25 7.79
CA PRO A 250 -15.33 -9.03 6.64
C PRO A 250 -15.99 -8.13 5.58
N PHE A 251 -15.20 -7.67 4.61
CA PHE A 251 -15.69 -6.93 3.46
C PHE A 251 -15.81 -7.83 2.22
N TYR A 252 -16.61 -7.37 1.27
CA TYR A 252 -16.76 -7.94 -0.07
C TYR A 252 -17.11 -9.43 -0.02
N ARG A 253 -16.22 -10.31 -0.47
CA ARG A 253 -16.42 -11.76 -0.53
C ARG A 253 -15.72 -12.52 0.59
N ALA A 254 -15.28 -11.85 1.63
CA ALA A 254 -14.53 -12.44 2.73
C ALA A 254 -15.21 -13.67 3.34
N ALA A 255 -16.53 -13.60 3.57
CA ALA A 255 -17.30 -14.69 4.18
C ALA A 255 -17.32 -15.96 3.30
N GLU A 256 -17.29 -15.84 1.97
CA GLU A 256 -17.24 -16.96 1.03
C GLU A 256 -15.93 -17.77 1.15
N HIS A 257 -14.89 -17.15 1.69
CA HIS A 257 -13.55 -17.72 1.87
C HIS A 257 -13.21 -17.99 3.36
N GLY A 258 -14.22 -18.23 4.21
CA GLY A 258 -13.99 -18.56 5.61
C GLY A 258 -13.58 -17.37 6.50
N LEU A 259 -13.56 -16.15 5.97
CA LEU A 259 -13.19 -14.93 6.67
C LEU A 259 -14.43 -14.12 7.12
N GLY A 260 -15.51 -14.78 7.54
CA GLY A 260 -16.78 -14.14 7.92
C GLY A 260 -16.81 -13.53 9.33
N ARG A 261 -15.69 -13.49 10.06
CA ARG A 261 -15.62 -12.92 11.42
C ARG A 261 -14.40 -12.02 11.59
N ARG A 262 -14.41 -11.22 12.64
CA ARG A 262 -13.20 -10.47 13.06
C ARG A 262 -12.19 -11.39 13.74
N ILE A 263 -10.94 -10.97 13.82
CA ILE A 263 -9.90 -11.67 14.57
C ILE A 263 -10.20 -11.65 16.07
N THR A 264 -9.94 -12.76 16.76
CA THR A 264 -10.08 -12.84 18.21
C THR A 264 -8.87 -12.25 18.95
N THR A 265 -9.03 -11.91 20.25
CA THR A 265 -7.90 -11.45 21.08
C THR A 265 -6.80 -12.48 21.15
N TYR A 266 -7.19 -13.74 21.26
CA TYR A 266 -6.25 -14.85 21.37
C TYR A 266 -5.40 -15.00 20.10
N GLU A 267 -6.04 -14.96 18.92
CA GLU A 267 -5.34 -15.03 17.64
C GLU A 267 -4.34 -13.86 17.45
N TYR A 268 -4.80 -12.63 17.73
CA TYR A 268 -3.94 -11.47 17.57
C TYR A 268 -2.81 -11.44 18.61
N ARG A 269 -3.07 -11.85 19.84
CA ARG A 269 -2.01 -11.94 20.88
C ARG A 269 -0.89 -12.86 20.45
N LYS A 270 -1.19 -14.04 19.86
CA LYS A 270 -0.15 -14.92 19.28
C LYS A 270 0.76 -14.17 18.30
N VAL A 271 0.18 -13.34 17.43
CA VAL A 271 0.93 -12.56 16.44
C VAL A 271 1.83 -11.54 17.14
N VAL A 272 1.30 -10.80 18.10
CA VAL A 272 2.06 -9.81 18.88
C VAL A 272 3.20 -10.46 19.68
N ASP A 273 2.91 -11.56 20.40
CA ASP A 273 3.91 -12.29 21.18
C ASP A 273 5.07 -12.79 20.29
N ARG A 274 4.74 -13.25 19.07
CA ARG A 274 5.75 -13.68 18.09
C ARG A 274 6.59 -12.50 17.60
N ALA A 275 5.97 -11.36 17.31
CA ALA A 275 6.71 -10.16 16.90
C ALA A 275 7.71 -9.72 17.97
N ILE A 276 7.27 -9.71 19.24
CA ILE A 276 8.14 -9.39 20.39
C ILE A 276 9.30 -10.39 20.48
N ALA A 277 9.02 -11.69 20.38
CA ALA A 277 10.05 -12.75 20.42
C ALA A 277 11.08 -12.63 19.29
N LEU A 278 10.70 -12.07 18.14
CA LEU A 278 11.57 -11.82 16.99
C LEU A 278 12.24 -10.44 17.04
N GLY A 279 11.99 -9.64 18.08
CA GLY A 279 12.50 -8.27 18.22
C GLY A 279 11.94 -7.29 17.18
N LEU A 280 10.75 -7.54 16.63
CA LEU A 280 10.03 -6.63 15.72
C LEU A 280 9.17 -5.66 16.55
N THR A 281 9.82 -4.86 17.43
CA THR A 281 9.14 -4.01 18.42
C THR A 281 9.19 -2.52 18.09
N ASP A 282 10.03 -2.11 17.16
CA ASP A 282 10.23 -0.70 16.80
C ASP A 282 9.18 -0.25 15.77
N GLY A 283 7.89 -0.41 16.11
CA GLY A 283 6.79 -0.13 15.17
C GLY A 283 5.43 -0.07 15.85
N TYR A 284 4.39 -0.34 15.08
CA TYR A 284 3.00 -0.17 15.51
C TYR A 284 2.30 -1.51 15.67
N MET A 285 1.63 -1.66 16.81
CA MET A 285 0.77 -2.81 17.10
C MET A 285 -0.61 -2.25 17.45
N GLN A 286 -1.57 -2.46 16.56
CA GLN A 286 -2.92 -1.92 16.76
C GLN A 286 -3.61 -2.54 17.96
N GLU A 287 -4.35 -1.72 18.68
CA GLU A 287 -5.32 -2.21 19.67
C GLU A 287 -6.59 -2.72 18.98
N LYS A 288 -7.36 -3.56 19.66
CA LYS A 288 -8.62 -4.12 19.12
C LYS A 288 -9.69 -3.08 18.77
N SER A 289 -9.67 -1.92 19.41
CA SER A 289 -10.55 -0.79 19.12
C SER A 289 -10.41 -0.26 17.70
N SER A 290 -9.31 -0.62 17.00
CA SER A 290 -8.98 -0.16 15.64
C SER A 290 -9.81 -0.84 14.53
N ALA A 291 -10.56 -1.91 14.80
CA ALA A 291 -11.40 -2.57 13.79
C ALA A 291 -12.72 -1.82 13.58
N ARG A 292 -12.69 -0.70 12.86
CA ARG A 292 -13.86 0.14 12.55
C ARG A 292 -14.05 0.30 11.05
N GLU A 293 -15.30 0.27 10.59
CA GLU A 293 -15.65 0.51 9.17
C GLU A 293 -15.35 1.95 8.74
N GLU A 294 -15.35 2.89 9.69
CA GLU A 294 -15.08 4.31 9.53
C GLU A 294 -13.68 4.61 8.96
N TYR A 295 -12.75 3.66 9.05
CA TYR A 295 -11.40 3.79 8.47
C TYR A 295 -11.36 3.57 6.94
N THR A 296 -12.46 3.10 6.34
CA THR A 296 -12.60 3.04 4.89
C THR A 296 -13.17 4.37 4.41
N PRO A 297 -12.44 5.15 3.59
CA PRO A 297 -12.95 6.43 3.11
C PRO A 297 -14.23 6.24 2.28
N PRO A 298 -15.17 7.19 2.32
CA PRO A 298 -16.21 7.23 1.32
C PRO A 298 -15.55 7.50 -0.03
N PHE A 299 -15.69 6.58 -1.00
CA PHE A 299 -15.21 6.82 -2.35
C PHE A 299 -16.26 7.59 -3.13
N ASP A 300 -16.30 8.89 -2.90
CA ASP A 300 -17.30 9.85 -3.37
C ASP A 300 -16.78 10.79 -4.46
N LEU A 301 -15.59 10.50 -4.98
CA LEU A 301 -14.87 11.28 -6.00
C LEU A 301 -14.42 12.66 -5.50
N GLU A 302 -14.38 12.90 -4.18
CA GLU A 302 -13.88 14.16 -3.64
C GLU A 302 -12.41 14.38 -4.04
N GLY A 303 -12.10 15.59 -4.45
CA GLY A 303 -10.74 16.05 -4.77
C GLY A 303 -10.16 15.56 -6.10
N VAL A 304 -10.87 14.73 -6.88
CA VAL A 304 -10.41 14.20 -8.17
C VAL A 304 -11.15 14.79 -9.37
#